data_8aa7329b6d2496a1349135ec0f306a5c
#
_entry.id   8aa7329b6d2496a1349135ec0f306a5c
#
_cell.length_a   1.000
_cell.length_b   1.000
_cell.length_c   1.000
_cell.angle_alpha   90.00
_cell.angle_beta   90.00
_cell.angle_gamma   90.00
#
_symmetry.space_group_name_H-M   'P 1'
#
loop_
_entity.id
_entity.type
_entity.pdbx_description
1 polymer ?
#
loop_
_entity_poly.entity_id
_entity_poly.type
_entity_poly.pdbx_seq_one_letter_code
_entity_poly.pdbx_strand_id
1 'polypeptide(L)'
;MMTGVHYIGVIAVLALIAFVGTFSGKKVSNASDFSTGGGKAGTWIVAGTIMGTLMSGQATIGTAQLAFNFGLSAWWFTLGSGIGCLLLGAVYAAPLRNSGSTTLLGVISTAYGHMAGYIGSILSSLGIFISVLAQVVSATAMISVIFPVSIPVAGLISIVIMAFYVIFGGVWGAGMGGVVKLILLYMVSIIGWIIVWRIAGPSEMISNLKTLLSGTPLGSVNGLETSTEVVHQYMNLTARGAMKDIGSGLSLILGVLSTQTYSQAIWAGSSNQVARKGALLSALMIPPVGIAGIFIGIFMRTHCITTAEIQAILAAGQAVPAGLVELANTAQVFPAFVIHYMPRLMGGITLGTLLITVVGGGSGLSLGVATIIVQDLIEKRFQALKGTKMELTLIRGTIAMVLLLSVVVMLSTQSTFINDLGFLSMGLRASVIFIPTGCALWLKGKIGSVWARTAIIAGPLTVIVGNLLKWSFNPLFISIGVCLIVMMMGLVANKRVTSV
;
A
#
# COMPACT_ATOMS: atom_id res chain seq x y z
N MET A 1 19.64 4.00 21.69
CA MET A 1 18.44 4.26 22.50
C MET A 1 17.84 5.61 22.14
N MET A 2 16.51 5.73 22.14
CA MET A 2 15.79 6.99 21.96
C MET A 2 16.16 8.00 23.07
N THR A 3 16.34 9.26 22.69
CA THR A 3 16.63 10.36 23.63
C THR A 3 15.53 11.43 23.54
N GLY A 4 15.46 12.35 24.51
CA GLY A 4 14.48 13.44 24.51
C GLY A 4 14.47 14.24 23.20
N VAL A 5 15.62 14.39 22.53
CA VAL A 5 15.73 15.10 21.24
C VAL A 5 15.01 14.36 20.09
N HIS A 6 15.00 13.02 20.09
CA HIS A 6 14.20 12.23 19.13
C HIS A 6 12.70 12.49 19.33
N TYR A 7 12.21 12.49 20.59
CA TYR A 7 10.81 12.76 20.88
C TYR A 7 10.37 14.15 20.44
N ILE A 8 11.24 15.17 20.59
CA ILE A 8 10.96 16.53 20.08
C ILE A 8 10.72 16.49 18.55
N GLY A 9 11.55 15.78 17.80
CA GLY A 9 11.38 15.63 16.35
C GLY A 9 10.08 14.90 15.98
N VAL A 10 9.76 13.80 16.66
CA VAL A 10 8.50 13.05 16.46
C VAL A 10 7.29 13.95 16.75
N ILE A 11 7.29 14.64 17.89
CA ILE A 11 6.18 15.51 18.31
C ILE A 11 6.00 16.67 17.32
N ALA A 12 7.10 17.28 16.85
CA ALA A 12 7.04 18.36 15.86
C ALA A 12 6.33 17.93 14.57
N VAL A 13 6.65 16.73 14.06
CA VAL A 13 6.00 16.20 12.86
C VAL A 13 4.54 15.84 13.11
N LEU A 14 4.22 15.23 14.25
CA LEU A 14 2.83 14.93 14.62
C LEU A 14 2.00 16.21 14.78
N ALA A 15 2.55 17.26 15.41
CA ALA A 15 1.91 18.56 15.55
C ALA A 15 1.65 19.21 14.19
N LEU A 16 2.63 19.19 13.28
CA LEU A 16 2.49 19.70 11.93
C LEU A 16 1.34 19.02 11.18
N ILE A 17 1.24 17.71 11.24
CA ILE A 17 0.16 16.95 10.56
C ILE A 17 -1.18 17.18 11.25
N ALA A 18 -1.24 17.26 12.57
CA ALA A 18 -2.47 17.59 13.29
C ALA A 18 -2.98 18.99 12.89
N PHE A 19 -2.09 19.96 12.76
CA PHE A 19 -2.42 21.31 12.26
C PHE A 19 -2.99 21.26 10.84
N VAL A 20 -2.33 20.54 9.92
CA VAL A 20 -2.83 20.36 8.54
C VAL A 20 -4.17 19.64 8.53
N GLY A 21 -4.36 18.62 9.37
CA GLY A 21 -5.62 17.88 9.53
C GLY A 21 -6.78 18.75 9.98
N THR A 22 -6.57 19.57 11.02
CA THR A 22 -7.59 20.51 11.51
C THR A 22 -7.95 21.58 10.49
N PHE A 23 -6.95 22.10 9.75
CA PHE A 23 -7.18 23.06 8.69
C PHE A 23 -7.96 22.47 7.51
N SER A 24 -7.65 21.22 7.13
CA SER A 24 -8.36 20.51 6.05
C SER A 24 -9.81 20.16 6.44
N GLY A 25 -10.07 19.88 7.71
CA GLY A 25 -11.40 19.59 8.24
C GLY A 25 -12.39 20.72 8.04
N LYS A 26 -11.93 21.98 8.01
CA LYS A 26 -12.78 23.17 7.71
C LYS A 26 -13.36 23.16 6.28
N LYS A 27 -12.82 22.35 5.37
CA LYS A 27 -13.30 22.22 3.99
C LYS A 27 -14.36 21.13 3.82
N VAL A 28 -14.72 20.42 4.87
CA VAL A 28 -15.66 19.30 4.85
C VAL A 28 -16.97 19.74 5.49
N SER A 29 -18.00 19.92 4.68
CA SER A 29 -19.36 20.28 5.14
C SER A 29 -20.36 19.14 4.97
N ASN A 30 -20.13 18.21 4.04
CA ASN A 30 -21.04 17.11 3.71
C ASN A 30 -20.28 15.85 3.29
N ALA A 31 -21.00 14.75 3.04
CA ALA A 31 -20.41 13.47 2.65
C ALA A 31 -19.67 13.52 1.29
N SER A 32 -20.13 14.34 0.34
CA SER A 32 -19.45 14.54 -0.94
C SER A 32 -18.12 15.27 -0.78
N ASP A 33 -18.05 16.32 0.05
CA ASP A 33 -16.80 16.98 0.38
C ASP A 33 -15.83 16.01 1.09
N PHE A 34 -16.39 15.13 1.96
CA PHE A 34 -15.60 14.15 2.70
C PHE A 34 -15.02 13.06 1.79
N SER A 35 -15.81 12.50 0.85
CA SER A 35 -15.42 11.34 0.04
C SER A 35 -14.75 11.69 -1.29
N THR A 36 -15.15 12.78 -1.96
CA THR A 36 -14.66 13.19 -3.29
C THR A 36 -14.23 14.65 -3.38
N GLY A 37 -14.13 15.36 -2.25
CA GLY A 37 -13.72 16.76 -2.22
C GLY A 37 -14.65 17.71 -3.02
N GLY A 38 -15.88 17.30 -3.30
CA GLY A 38 -16.83 18.06 -4.11
C GLY A 38 -16.37 18.30 -5.57
N GLY A 39 -15.39 17.58 -6.08
CA GLY A 39 -14.84 17.75 -7.43
C GLY A 39 -14.08 19.06 -7.64
N LYS A 40 -13.51 19.66 -6.59
CA LYS A 40 -12.86 20.99 -6.61
C LYS A 40 -11.34 20.94 -6.42
N ALA A 41 -10.75 19.73 -6.31
CA ALA A 41 -9.32 19.56 -6.02
C ALA A 41 -8.44 19.99 -7.21
N GLY A 42 -7.36 20.71 -6.91
CA GLY A 42 -6.28 21.01 -7.86
C GLY A 42 -5.32 19.83 -8.04
N THR A 43 -4.40 19.94 -9.01
CA THR A 43 -3.43 18.89 -9.38
C THR A 43 -2.63 18.36 -8.19
N TRP A 44 -2.12 19.25 -7.33
CA TRP A 44 -1.32 18.87 -6.15
C TRP A 44 -2.16 18.12 -5.10
N ILE A 45 -3.43 18.46 -4.93
CA ILE A 45 -4.33 17.76 -4.00
C ILE A 45 -4.67 16.37 -4.55
N VAL A 46 -4.92 16.24 -5.85
CA VAL A 46 -5.11 14.93 -6.50
C VAL A 46 -3.86 14.06 -6.32
N ALA A 47 -2.67 14.58 -6.65
CA ALA A 47 -1.42 13.89 -6.45
C ALA A 47 -1.18 13.55 -4.97
N GLY A 48 -1.40 14.51 -4.07
CA GLY A 48 -1.27 14.33 -2.62
C GLY A 48 -2.20 13.27 -2.08
N THR A 49 -3.43 13.15 -2.59
CA THR A 49 -4.38 12.09 -2.18
C THR A 49 -3.90 10.72 -2.63
N ILE A 50 -3.44 10.58 -3.89
CA ILE A 50 -2.89 9.31 -4.41
C ILE A 50 -1.63 8.94 -3.62
N MET A 51 -0.63 9.83 -3.60
CA MET A 51 0.64 9.58 -2.94
C MET A 51 0.49 9.49 -1.42
N GLY A 52 -0.42 10.28 -0.83
CA GLY A 52 -0.74 10.27 0.59
C GLY A 52 -1.19 8.91 1.11
N THR A 53 -1.84 8.11 0.27
CA THR A 53 -2.27 6.75 0.60
C THR A 53 -1.27 5.70 0.11
N LEU A 54 -0.75 5.85 -1.11
CA LEU A 54 0.12 4.85 -1.74
C LEU A 54 1.53 4.84 -1.14
N MET A 55 2.09 6.03 -0.85
CA MET A 55 3.33 6.19 -0.09
C MET A 55 3.05 5.93 1.39
N SER A 56 3.10 4.69 1.79
CA SER A 56 2.63 4.15 3.07
C SER A 56 3.76 3.37 3.77
N GLY A 57 3.45 2.67 4.84
CA GLY A 57 4.39 1.77 5.50
C GLY A 57 4.97 0.71 4.56
N GLN A 58 4.19 0.27 3.58
CA GLN A 58 4.64 -0.67 2.55
C GLN A 58 5.71 -0.05 1.64
N ALA A 59 5.52 1.21 1.22
CA ALA A 59 6.47 1.91 0.36
C ALA A 59 7.78 2.31 1.07
N THR A 60 7.80 2.32 2.39
CA THR A 60 8.94 2.75 3.22
C THR A 60 9.50 1.61 4.05
N ILE A 61 8.86 1.28 5.16
CA ILE A 61 9.29 0.22 6.09
C ILE A 61 9.30 -1.14 5.39
N GLY A 62 8.22 -1.47 4.67
CA GLY A 62 8.09 -2.73 3.95
C GLY A 62 9.12 -2.86 2.80
N THR A 63 9.44 -1.76 2.11
CA THR A 63 10.49 -1.76 1.08
C THR A 63 11.87 -1.98 1.70
N ALA A 64 12.21 -1.32 2.81
CA ALA A 64 13.47 -1.57 3.51
C ALA A 64 13.54 -2.97 4.11
N GLN A 65 12.44 -3.48 4.68
CA GLN A 65 12.31 -4.86 5.15
C GLN A 65 12.57 -5.87 4.04
N LEU A 66 11.94 -5.68 2.89
CA LEU A 66 12.10 -6.59 1.76
C LEU A 66 13.50 -6.49 1.15
N ALA A 67 14.07 -5.28 1.08
CA ALA A 67 15.42 -5.05 0.56
C ALA A 67 16.51 -5.62 1.48
N PHE A 68 16.30 -5.66 2.78
CA PHE A 68 17.18 -6.34 3.74
C PHE A 68 17.36 -7.82 3.38
N ASN A 69 16.32 -8.48 2.86
CA ASN A 69 16.37 -9.90 2.48
C ASN A 69 16.65 -10.11 0.99
N PHE A 70 16.13 -9.27 0.09
CA PHE A 70 16.08 -9.52 -1.35
C PHE A 70 16.51 -8.33 -2.21
N GLY A 71 17.18 -7.34 -1.63
CA GLY A 71 17.77 -6.22 -2.37
C GLY A 71 16.83 -5.49 -3.31
N LEU A 72 17.25 -5.36 -4.58
CA LEU A 72 16.54 -4.59 -5.61
C LEU A 72 15.14 -5.09 -5.91
N SER A 73 14.80 -6.36 -5.65
CA SER A 73 13.43 -6.85 -5.92
C SER A 73 12.36 -6.14 -5.07
N ALA A 74 12.77 -5.50 -3.96
CA ALA A 74 11.90 -4.65 -3.16
C ALA A 74 11.35 -3.43 -3.92
N TRP A 75 11.98 -3.03 -5.03
CA TRP A 75 11.53 -1.89 -5.83
C TRP A 75 10.18 -2.09 -6.50
N TRP A 76 9.78 -3.33 -6.73
CA TRP A 76 8.50 -3.64 -7.36
C TRP A 76 7.31 -2.96 -6.69
N PHE A 77 7.35 -2.71 -5.37
CA PHE A 77 6.26 -2.02 -4.70
C PHE A 77 6.08 -0.59 -5.25
N THR A 78 7.12 0.22 -5.25
CA THR A 78 7.03 1.63 -5.70
C THR A 78 7.10 1.76 -7.22
N LEU A 79 7.86 0.92 -7.91
CA LEU A 79 7.96 0.89 -9.37
C LEU A 79 6.62 0.50 -10.00
N GLY A 80 6.02 -0.62 -9.56
CA GLY A 80 4.71 -1.06 -10.03
C GLY A 80 3.61 -0.05 -9.72
N SER A 81 3.66 0.58 -8.54
CA SER A 81 2.75 1.67 -8.17
C SER A 81 2.87 2.89 -9.10
N GLY A 82 4.10 3.28 -9.45
CA GLY A 82 4.36 4.37 -10.39
C GLY A 82 3.80 4.07 -11.79
N ILE A 83 4.04 2.86 -12.31
CA ILE A 83 3.48 2.41 -13.60
C ILE A 83 1.94 2.37 -13.53
N GLY A 84 1.37 1.90 -12.43
CA GLY A 84 -0.08 1.93 -12.20
C GLY A 84 -0.66 3.34 -12.22
N CYS A 85 0.00 4.31 -11.58
CA CYS A 85 -0.40 5.72 -11.63
C CYS A 85 -0.25 6.34 -13.03
N LEU A 86 0.77 5.93 -13.81
CA LEU A 86 0.92 6.33 -15.21
C LEU A 86 -0.30 5.89 -16.04
N LEU A 87 -0.70 4.63 -15.92
CA LEU A 87 -1.88 4.10 -16.60
C LEU A 87 -3.18 4.75 -16.09
N LEU A 88 -3.29 4.98 -14.77
CA LEU A 88 -4.42 5.68 -14.17
C LEU A 88 -4.59 7.08 -14.79
N GLY A 89 -3.51 7.84 -14.90
CA GLY A 89 -3.52 9.18 -15.49
C GLY A 89 -3.71 9.18 -17.00
N ALA A 90 -2.98 8.32 -17.72
CA ALA A 90 -2.97 8.33 -19.17
C ALA A 90 -4.26 7.76 -19.78
N VAL A 91 -4.81 6.70 -19.16
CA VAL A 91 -5.88 5.88 -19.77
C VAL A 91 -7.20 6.00 -19.00
N TYR A 92 -7.18 5.90 -17.66
CA TYR A 92 -8.38 5.74 -16.85
C TYR A 92 -8.99 7.07 -16.34
N ALA A 93 -8.21 8.14 -16.17
CA ALA A 93 -8.68 9.36 -15.51
C ALA A 93 -9.92 9.98 -16.16
N ALA A 94 -9.90 10.19 -17.47
CA ALA A 94 -11.03 10.78 -18.20
C ALA A 94 -12.26 9.84 -18.26
N PRO A 95 -12.13 8.54 -18.65
CA PRO A 95 -13.25 7.62 -18.62
C PRO A 95 -13.91 7.47 -17.25
N LEU A 96 -13.14 7.39 -16.16
CA LEU A 96 -13.68 7.32 -14.81
C LEU A 96 -14.47 8.58 -14.44
N ARG A 97 -13.93 9.77 -14.69
CA ARG A 97 -14.63 11.03 -14.40
C ARG A 97 -15.91 11.18 -15.21
N ASN A 98 -15.89 10.75 -16.46
CA ASN A 98 -17.04 10.84 -17.37
C ASN A 98 -18.06 9.71 -17.16
N SER A 99 -17.80 8.75 -16.24
CA SER A 99 -18.72 7.65 -15.95
C SER A 99 -19.99 8.07 -15.22
N GLY A 100 -20.00 9.26 -14.59
CA GLY A 100 -21.09 9.74 -13.74
C GLY A 100 -21.17 9.05 -12.36
N SER A 101 -20.19 8.19 -12.03
CA SER A 101 -20.10 7.47 -10.76
C SER A 101 -19.06 8.10 -9.84
N THR A 102 -19.16 7.84 -8.54
CA THR A 102 -18.18 8.27 -7.52
C THR A 102 -17.43 7.10 -6.89
N THR A 103 -17.78 5.88 -7.29
CA THR A 103 -17.10 4.65 -6.87
C THR A 103 -16.83 3.73 -8.06
N LEU A 104 -15.73 2.93 -7.99
CA LEU A 104 -15.42 1.91 -9.00
C LEU A 104 -16.51 0.86 -9.09
N LEU A 105 -17.06 0.45 -7.95
CA LEU A 105 -18.16 -0.50 -7.89
C LEU A 105 -19.48 0.11 -8.37
N GLY A 106 -19.62 1.43 -8.26
CA GLY A 106 -20.71 2.19 -8.88
C GLY A 106 -20.66 2.10 -10.40
N VAL A 107 -19.47 2.24 -11.01
CA VAL A 107 -19.29 2.03 -12.48
C VAL A 107 -19.71 0.61 -12.88
N ILE A 108 -19.28 -0.42 -12.14
CA ILE A 108 -19.65 -1.82 -12.37
C ILE A 108 -21.17 -2.02 -12.18
N SER A 109 -21.75 -1.44 -11.12
CA SER A 109 -23.19 -1.54 -10.83
C SER A 109 -24.05 -0.90 -11.92
N THR A 110 -23.62 0.22 -12.46
CA THR A 110 -24.33 0.91 -13.57
C THR A 110 -24.27 0.09 -14.86
N ALA A 111 -23.14 -0.58 -15.13
CA ALA A 111 -22.96 -1.36 -16.35
C ALA A 111 -23.59 -2.75 -16.29
N TYR A 112 -23.55 -3.43 -15.15
CA TYR A 112 -23.89 -4.87 -15.01
C TYR A 112 -24.98 -5.15 -13.97
N GLY A 113 -25.59 -4.10 -13.40
CA GLY A 113 -26.66 -4.21 -12.43
C GLY A 113 -26.19 -4.29 -10.98
N HIS A 114 -27.14 -4.06 -10.06
CA HIS A 114 -26.85 -3.91 -8.63
C HIS A 114 -26.14 -5.10 -7.98
N MET A 115 -26.47 -6.33 -8.40
CA MET A 115 -25.84 -7.55 -7.83
C MET A 115 -24.37 -7.65 -8.16
N ALA A 116 -23.93 -7.24 -9.36
CA ALA A 116 -22.51 -7.19 -9.72
C ALA A 116 -21.75 -6.18 -8.85
N GLY A 117 -22.32 -4.99 -8.66
CA GLY A 117 -21.77 -3.99 -7.74
C GLY A 117 -21.72 -4.49 -6.29
N TYR A 118 -22.78 -5.12 -5.79
CA TYR A 118 -22.87 -5.62 -4.42
C TYR A 118 -21.79 -6.68 -4.12
N ILE A 119 -21.68 -7.71 -4.96
CA ILE A 119 -20.67 -8.77 -4.82
C ILE A 119 -19.25 -8.16 -4.92
N GLY A 120 -19.04 -7.31 -5.92
CA GLY A 120 -17.76 -6.62 -6.11
C GLY A 120 -17.38 -5.75 -4.91
N SER A 121 -18.34 -5.06 -4.26
CA SER A 121 -18.11 -4.24 -3.08
C SER A 121 -17.62 -5.05 -1.89
N ILE A 122 -18.22 -6.20 -1.63
CA ILE A 122 -17.78 -7.09 -0.54
C ILE A 122 -16.35 -7.60 -0.81
N LEU A 123 -16.10 -8.16 -1.99
CA LEU A 123 -14.80 -8.75 -2.33
C LEU A 123 -13.69 -7.70 -2.40
N SER A 124 -13.97 -6.51 -2.94
CA SER A 124 -13.01 -5.41 -2.99
C SER A 124 -12.70 -4.86 -1.59
N SER A 125 -13.70 -4.74 -0.72
CA SER A 125 -13.52 -4.29 0.67
C SER A 125 -12.61 -5.25 1.44
N LEU A 126 -12.76 -6.56 1.27
CA LEU A 126 -11.85 -7.57 1.83
C LEU A 126 -10.42 -7.38 1.31
N GLY A 127 -10.27 -7.15 0.00
CA GLY A 127 -8.97 -6.86 -0.60
C GLY A 127 -8.30 -5.61 0.01
N ILE A 128 -9.03 -4.49 0.16
CA ILE A 128 -8.48 -3.26 0.76
C ILE A 128 -8.20 -3.47 2.26
N PHE A 129 -9.02 -4.22 2.98
CA PHE A 129 -8.81 -4.54 4.39
C PHE A 129 -7.45 -5.18 4.66
N ILE A 130 -6.96 -6.08 3.79
CA ILE A 130 -5.62 -6.66 3.91
C ILE A 130 -4.53 -5.58 3.83
N SER A 131 -4.70 -4.53 3.00
CA SER A 131 -3.77 -3.39 3.01
C SER A 131 -3.88 -2.55 4.29
N VAL A 132 -5.08 -2.37 4.85
CA VAL A 132 -5.23 -1.71 6.16
C VAL A 132 -4.49 -2.49 7.24
N LEU A 133 -4.64 -3.82 7.25
CA LEU A 133 -3.89 -4.71 8.15
C LEU A 133 -2.38 -4.49 8.02
N ALA A 134 -1.83 -4.45 6.80
CA ALA A 134 -0.40 -4.20 6.57
C ALA A 134 0.07 -2.85 7.13
N GLN A 135 -0.78 -1.81 7.07
CA GLN A 135 -0.47 -0.51 7.67
C GLN A 135 -0.50 -0.57 9.20
N VAL A 136 -1.45 -1.29 9.79
CA VAL A 136 -1.53 -1.48 11.25
C VAL A 136 -0.30 -2.25 11.76
N VAL A 137 0.13 -3.31 11.05
CA VAL A 137 1.39 -4.03 11.35
C VAL A 137 2.59 -3.07 11.30
N SER A 138 2.70 -2.27 10.26
CA SER A 138 3.79 -1.29 10.09
C SER A 138 3.78 -0.23 11.19
N ALA A 139 2.61 0.32 11.55
CA ALA A 139 2.47 1.32 12.59
C ALA A 139 2.80 0.75 13.97
N THR A 140 2.35 -0.48 14.23
CA THR A 140 2.65 -1.19 15.49
C THR A 140 4.15 -1.40 15.63
N ALA A 141 4.85 -1.83 14.59
CA ALA A 141 6.30 -1.97 14.59
C ALA A 141 7.01 -0.63 14.87
N MET A 142 6.53 0.46 14.27
CA MET A 142 7.07 1.81 14.53
C MET A 142 6.84 2.26 15.97
N ILE A 143 5.61 2.11 16.48
CA ILE A 143 5.26 2.56 17.83
C ILE A 143 6.01 1.75 18.88
N SER A 144 6.19 0.44 18.70
CA SER A 144 6.97 -0.39 19.61
C SER A 144 8.47 -0.02 19.66
N VAL A 145 9.00 0.57 18.60
CA VAL A 145 10.37 1.10 18.58
C VAL A 145 10.46 2.48 19.24
N ILE A 146 9.45 3.34 19.01
CA ILE A 146 9.41 4.70 19.58
C ILE A 146 9.11 4.66 21.08
N PHE A 147 8.19 3.80 21.50
CA PHE A 147 7.72 3.68 22.87
C PHE A 147 7.91 2.23 23.38
N PRO A 148 8.41 2.03 24.59
CA PRO A 148 8.59 0.69 25.19
C PRO A 148 7.24 0.14 25.67
N VAL A 149 6.33 -0.14 24.73
CA VAL A 149 4.99 -0.66 25.01
C VAL A 149 4.80 -2.03 24.36
N SER A 150 3.88 -2.84 24.92
CA SER A 150 3.55 -4.14 24.35
C SER A 150 2.91 -4.02 22.94
N ILE A 151 3.03 -5.05 22.12
CA ILE A 151 2.48 -5.10 20.76
C ILE A 151 0.98 -4.78 20.71
N PRO A 152 0.10 -5.34 21.61
CA PRO A 152 -1.31 -4.98 21.61
C PRO A 152 -1.56 -3.49 21.89
N VAL A 153 -0.81 -2.90 22.83
CA VAL A 153 -0.92 -1.48 23.17
C VAL A 153 -0.44 -0.62 21.99
N ALA A 154 0.68 -0.98 21.36
CA ALA A 154 1.18 -0.31 20.16
C ALA A 154 0.15 -0.37 19.01
N GLY A 155 -0.52 -1.50 18.81
CA GLY A 155 -1.60 -1.67 17.85
C GLY A 155 -2.80 -0.75 18.13
N LEU A 156 -3.25 -0.68 19.38
CA LEU A 156 -4.34 0.22 19.78
C LEU A 156 -3.97 1.70 19.57
N ILE A 157 -2.77 2.11 19.98
CA ILE A 157 -2.27 3.48 19.72
C ILE A 157 -2.26 3.77 18.20
N SER A 158 -1.82 2.81 17.40
CA SER A 158 -1.77 2.95 15.93
C SER A 158 -3.13 3.28 15.33
N ILE A 159 -4.17 2.52 15.68
CA ILE A 159 -5.51 2.73 15.12
C ILE A 159 -6.17 3.99 15.65
N VAL A 160 -5.91 4.39 16.90
CA VAL A 160 -6.40 5.66 17.45
C VAL A 160 -5.84 6.84 16.63
N ILE A 161 -4.53 6.84 16.34
CA ILE A 161 -3.90 7.89 15.53
C ILE A 161 -4.44 7.85 14.09
N MET A 162 -4.59 6.66 13.50
CA MET A 162 -5.17 6.50 12.15
C MET A 162 -6.61 7.02 12.06
N ALA A 163 -7.45 6.66 13.03
CA ALA A 163 -8.83 7.10 13.10
C ALA A 163 -8.91 8.62 13.24
N PHE A 164 -8.13 9.19 14.15
CA PHE A 164 -8.08 10.64 14.35
C PHE A 164 -7.65 11.39 13.07
N TYR A 165 -6.66 10.87 12.34
CA TYR A 165 -6.16 11.48 11.11
C TYR A 165 -7.23 11.60 10.02
N VAL A 166 -8.12 10.61 9.86
CA VAL A 166 -9.06 10.54 8.73
C VAL A 166 -10.47 10.99 9.07
N ILE A 167 -10.93 10.81 10.31
CA ILE A 167 -12.32 11.06 10.71
C ILE A 167 -12.72 12.52 10.50
N PHE A 168 -11.77 13.45 10.61
CA PHE A 168 -12.07 14.89 10.49
C PHE A 168 -11.87 15.43 9.07
N GLY A 169 -10.85 14.98 8.32
CA GLY A 169 -10.42 15.60 7.06
C GLY A 169 -10.90 14.93 5.77
N GLY A 170 -11.27 13.66 5.81
CA GLY A 170 -11.65 12.90 4.59
C GLY A 170 -10.60 13.00 3.48
N VAL A 171 -11.04 13.15 2.21
CA VAL A 171 -10.18 13.32 1.03
C VAL A 171 -9.34 14.61 1.08
N TRP A 172 -9.87 15.70 1.63
CA TRP A 172 -9.11 16.93 1.81
C TRP A 172 -7.94 16.75 2.79
N GLY A 173 -8.18 16.04 3.90
CA GLY A 173 -7.13 15.68 4.86
C GLY A 173 -6.07 14.79 4.24
N ALA A 174 -6.47 13.76 3.51
CA ALA A 174 -5.58 12.86 2.78
C ALA A 174 -4.76 13.62 1.72
N GLY A 175 -5.36 14.56 0.99
CA GLY A 175 -4.69 15.34 -0.05
C GLY A 175 -3.68 16.34 0.51
N MET A 176 -4.09 17.20 1.44
CA MET A 176 -3.22 18.22 2.04
C MET A 176 -2.14 17.58 2.92
N GLY A 177 -2.51 16.65 3.78
CA GLY A 177 -1.58 15.87 4.58
C GLY A 177 -0.64 15.02 3.72
N GLY A 178 -1.14 14.50 2.58
CA GLY A 178 -0.35 13.76 1.60
C GLY A 178 0.75 14.60 0.96
N VAL A 179 0.48 15.86 0.62
CA VAL A 179 1.52 16.78 0.08
C VAL A 179 2.59 17.07 1.12
N VAL A 180 2.21 17.42 2.35
CA VAL A 180 3.16 17.69 3.44
C VAL A 180 3.99 16.44 3.75
N LYS A 181 3.34 15.29 3.88
CA LYS A 181 4.00 14.00 4.09
C LYS A 181 5.01 13.68 3.00
N LEU A 182 4.68 13.95 1.74
CA LEU A 182 5.56 13.72 0.61
C LEU A 182 6.83 14.55 0.70
N ILE A 183 6.71 15.84 1.02
CA ILE A 183 7.87 16.74 1.19
C ILE A 183 8.79 16.20 2.29
N LEU A 184 8.21 15.86 3.45
CA LEU A 184 8.97 15.29 4.56
C LEU A 184 9.63 13.96 4.18
N LEU A 185 8.90 13.09 3.47
CA LEU A 185 9.40 11.78 3.07
C LEU A 185 10.56 11.88 2.08
N TYR A 186 10.48 12.80 1.11
CA TYR A 186 11.60 13.05 0.20
C TYR A 186 12.82 13.61 0.94
N MET A 187 12.62 14.57 1.84
CA MET A 187 13.71 15.12 2.67
C MET A 187 14.41 14.00 3.46
N VAL A 188 13.64 13.18 4.16
CA VAL A 188 14.16 12.06 4.95
C VAL A 188 14.85 11.00 4.07
N SER A 189 14.28 10.69 2.91
CA SER A 189 14.84 9.74 1.96
C SER A 189 16.19 10.20 1.41
N ILE A 190 16.31 11.48 1.04
CA ILE A 190 17.55 12.07 0.54
C ILE A 190 18.62 12.06 1.64
N ILE A 191 18.26 12.46 2.86
CA ILE A 191 19.19 12.44 3.99
C ILE A 191 19.64 11.02 4.30
N GLY A 192 18.73 10.06 4.36
CA GLY A 192 19.05 8.65 4.56
C GLY A 192 20.00 8.12 3.50
N TRP A 193 19.72 8.43 2.23
CA TRP A 193 20.59 8.06 1.11
C TRP A 193 22.00 8.67 1.22
N ILE A 194 22.11 9.98 1.57
CA ILE A 194 23.40 10.65 1.76
C ILE A 194 24.19 10.00 2.91
N ILE A 195 23.54 9.65 4.01
CA ILE A 195 24.19 9.00 5.16
C ILE A 195 24.75 7.63 4.74
N VAL A 196 23.92 6.80 4.10
CA VAL A 196 24.37 5.49 3.60
C VAL A 196 25.54 5.64 2.64
N TRP A 197 25.45 6.55 1.66
CA TRP A 197 26.51 6.79 0.68
C TRP A 197 27.84 7.24 1.30
N ARG A 198 27.78 8.01 2.40
CA ARG A 198 28.99 8.47 3.11
C ARG A 198 29.64 7.37 3.95
N ILE A 199 28.86 6.42 4.45
CA ILE A 199 29.37 5.32 5.30
C ILE A 199 29.87 4.17 4.43
N ALA A 200 29.11 3.80 3.41
CA ALA A 200 29.45 2.74 2.47
C ALA A 200 28.87 3.04 1.08
N GLY A 201 29.74 3.23 0.10
CA GLY A 201 29.33 3.36 -1.30
C GLY A 201 28.73 2.05 -1.84
N PRO A 202 28.03 2.07 -2.99
CA PRO A 202 27.39 0.85 -3.53
C PRO A 202 28.35 -0.32 -3.74
N SER A 203 29.56 -0.08 -4.23
CA SER A 203 30.59 -1.11 -4.42
C SER A 203 31.04 -1.72 -3.09
N GLU A 204 31.20 -0.90 -2.06
CA GLU A 204 31.59 -1.32 -0.72
C GLU A 204 30.45 -2.11 -0.06
N MET A 205 29.20 -1.68 -0.18
CA MET A 205 28.05 -2.45 0.30
C MET A 205 28.00 -3.86 -0.33
N ILE A 206 28.24 -3.98 -1.63
CA ILE A 206 28.26 -5.27 -2.31
C ILE A 206 29.43 -6.14 -1.80
N SER A 207 30.59 -5.54 -1.59
CA SER A 207 31.77 -6.24 -1.02
C SER A 207 31.46 -6.75 0.39
N ASN A 208 30.90 -5.90 1.25
CA ASN A 208 30.54 -6.23 2.62
C ASN A 208 29.46 -7.33 2.67
N LEU A 209 28.47 -7.31 1.76
CA LEU A 209 27.47 -8.38 1.64
C LEU A 209 28.13 -9.71 1.29
N LYS A 210 29.06 -9.73 0.32
CA LYS A 210 29.78 -10.94 -0.07
C LYS A 210 30.58 -11.50 1.11
N THR A 211 31.32 -10.64 1.82
CA THR A 211 32.11 -11.05 2.98
C THR A 211 31.25 -11.58 4.12
N LEU A 212 30.08 -10.96 4.36
CA LEU A 212 29.20 -11.33 5.47
C LEU A 212 28.39 -12.60 5.18
N LEU A 213 27.99 -12.83 3.92
CA LEU A 213 27.02 -13.87 3.58
C LEU A 213 27.65 -15.07 2.85
N SER A 214 28.67 -14.88 2.00
CA SER A 214 29.21 -15.97 1.19
C SER A 214 30.04 -16.93 2.04
N GLY A 215 29.63 -18.21 2.09
CA GLY A 215 30.36 -19.28 2.83
C GLY A 215 30.39 -19.08 4.35
N THR A 216 29.45 -18.31 4.90
CA THR A 216 29.35 -18.02 6.34
C THR A 216 28.11 -18.69 6.94
N PRO A 217 28.07 -18.90 8.28
CA PRO A 217 26.86 -19.38 8.95
C PRO A 217 25.60 -18.57 8.63
N LEU A 218 25.74 -17.26 8.55
CA LEU A 218 24.63 -16.38 8.22
C LEU A 218 24.17 -16.52 6.76
N GLY A 219 25.11 -16.76 5.85
CA GLY A 219 24.80 -17.06 4.45
C GLY A 219 24.06 -18.38 4.30
N SER A 220 24.56 -19.44 4.92
CA SER A 220 23.95 -20.79 4.85
C SER A 220 22.50 -20.80 5.35
N VAL A 221 22.19 -20.12 6.47
CA VAL A 221 20.82 -19.98 6.98
C VAL A 221 19.90 -19.25 5.97
N ASN A 222 20.45 -18.39 5.11
CA ASN A 222 19.71 -17.66 4.09
C ASN A 222 19.81 -18.31 2.69
N GLY A 223 20.44 -19.50 2.56
CA GLY A 223 20.62 -20.20 1.29
C GLY A 223 21.61 -19.51 0.34
N LEU A 224 22.65 -18.85 0.88
CA LEU A 224 23.63 -18.06 0.14
C LEU A 224 25.04 -18.64 0.41
N GLU A 225 25.47 -19.58 -0.43
CA GLU A 225 26.75 -20.24 -0.29
C GLU A 225 27.87 -19.52 -1.06
N THR A 226 27.53 -18.86 -2.16
CA THR A 226 28.50 -18.26 -3.07
C THR A 226 28.33 -16.76 -3.22
N SER A 227 29.41 -16.05 -3.54
CA SER A 227 29.38 -14.61 -3.85
C SER A 227 28.48 -14.28 -5.04
N THR A 228 28.31 -15.20 -5.99
CA THR A 228 27.44 -15.03 -7.15
C THR A 228 25.97 -15.05 -6.73
N GLU A 229 25.57 -15.96 -5.84
CA GLU A 229 24.22 -16.02 -5.28
C GLU A 229 23.89 -14.77 -4.48
N VAL A 230 24.83 -14.28 -3.66
CA VAL A 230 24.68 -13.02 -2.93
C VAL A 230 24.43 -11.85 -3.88
N VAL A 231 25.24 -11.69 -4.92
CA VAL A 231 25.02 -10.61 -5.91
C VAL A 231 23.71 -10.79 -6.64
N HIS A 232 23.37 -12.01 -7.04
CA HIS A 232 22.08 -12.30 -7.70
C HIS A 232 20.91 -11.93 -6.80
N GLN A 233 20.94 -12.29 -5.51
CA GLN A 233 19.84 -11.99 -4.59
C GLN A 233 19.67 -10.48 -4.35
N TYR A 234 20.76 -9.73 -4.19
CA TYR A 234 20.66 -8.33 -3.81
C TYR A 234 20.61 -7.34 -4.98
N MET A 235 21.15 -7.72 -6.15
CA MET A 235 21.27 -6.83 -7.32
C MET A 235 20.31 -7.18 -8.47
N ASN A 236 19.38 -8.13 -8.26
CA ASN A 236 18.43 -8.54 -9.27
C ASN A 236 17.00 -8.11 -8.90
N LEU A 237 16.28 -7.53 -9.87
CA LEU A 237 14.86 -7.19 -9.71
C LEU A 237 13.95 -8.43 -9.57
N THR A 238 14.44 -9.61 -9.97
CA THR A 238 13.70 -10.87 -9.91
C THR A 238 14.30 -11.86 -8.91
N ALA A 239 14.89 -11.36 -7.82
CA ALA A 239 15.62 -12.15 -6.82
C ALA A 239 14.76 -13.25 -6.16
N ARG A 240 13.47 -13.05 -6.01
CA ARG A 240 12.50 -14.03 -5.44
C ARG A 240 11.94 -14.99 -6.48
N GLY A 241 12.43 -14.93 -7.72
CA GLY A 241 11.94 -15.64 -8.89
C GLY A 241 11.11 -14.72 -9.82
N ALA A 242 11.38 -14.80 -11.12
CA ALA A 242 10.78 -13.89 -12.12
C ALA A 242 9.24 -13.86 -12.05
N MET A 243 8.61 -15.03 -11.99
CA MET A 243 7.14 -15.11 -11.93
C MET A 243 6.55 -14.54 -10.64
N LYS A 244 7.26 -14.60 -9.51
CA LYS A 244 6.82 -14.02 -8.25
C LYS A 244 6.99 -12.50 -8.27
N ASP A 245 8.14 -12.00 -8.67
CA ASP A 245 8.45 -10.57 -8.62
C ASP A 245 7.73 -9.76 -9.70
N ILE A 246 7.70 -10.23 -10.94
CA ILE A 246 6.90 -9.62 -12.02
C ILE A 246 5.41 -9.66 -11.68
N GLY A 247 4.92 -10.78 -11.11
CA GLY A 247 3.55 -10.90 -10.64
C GLY A 247 3.24 -9.93 -9.49
N SER A 248 4.18 -9.67 -8.58
CA SER A 248 4.06 -8.65 -7.54
C SER A 248 3.97 -7.25 -8.16
N GLY A 249 4.81 -6.93 -9.13
CA GLY A 249 4.73 -5.69 -9.90
C GLY A 249 3.40 -5.53 -10.63
N LEU A 250 2.94 -6.58 -11.31
CA LEU A 250 1.63 -6.60 -11.98
C LEU A 250 0.48 -6.38 -10.97
N SER A 251 0.56 -7.00 -9.79
CA SER A 251 -0.42 -6.78 -8.72
C SER A 251 -0.51 -5.31 -8.33
N LEU A 252 0.61 -4.59 -8.24
CA LEU A 252 0.63 -3.16 -7.96
C LEU A 252 0.06 -2.35 -9.12
N ILE A 253 0.48 -2.62 -10.35
CA ILE A 253 0.02 -1.89 -11.54
C ILE A 253 -1.51 -1.97 -11.65
N LEU A 254 -2.06 -3.17 -11.64
CA LEU A 254 -3.49 -3.40 -11.79
C LEU A 254 -4.26 -3.03 -10.51
N GLY A 255 -3.66 -3.22 -9.35
CA GLY A 255 -4.21 -2.85 -8.05
C GLY A 255 -4.42 -1.35 -7.90
N VAL A 256 -3.51 -0.51 -8.41
CA VAL A 256 -3.69 0.96 -8.46
C VAL A 256 -4.93 1.32 -9.26
N LEU A 257 -5.14 0.71 -10.42
CA LEU A 257 -6.32 0.93 -11.26
C LEU A 257 -7.63 0.43 -10.63
N SER A 258 -7.52 -0.44 -9.63
CA SER A 258 -8.63 -1.14 -8.99
C SER A 258 -8.86 -0.71 -7.54
N THR A 259 -8.21 0.36 -7.09
CA THR A 259 -8.34 0.83 -5.72
C THR A 259 -9.21 2.07 -5.63
N GLN A 260 -10.28 1.97 -4.85
CA GLN A 260 -11.27 3.03 -4.65
C GLN A 260 -10.63 4.37 -4.25
N THR A 261 -9.68 4.38 -3.31
CA THR A 261 -9.06 5.61 -2.78
C THR A 261 -8.32 6.40 -3.86
N TYR A 262 -7.64 5.72 -4.80
CA TYR A 262 -6.92 6.41 -5.88
C TYR A 262 -7.88 6.94 -6.94
N SER A 263 -8.96 6.21 -7.20
CA SER A 263 -10.04 6.67 -8.07
C SER A 263 -10.82 7.84 -7.45
N GLN A 264 -11.00 7.86 -6.12
CA GLN A 264 -11.57 9.03 -5.40
C GLN A 264 -10.76 10.29 -5.66
N ALA A 265 -9.43 10.20 -5.68
CA ALA A 265 -8.56 11.33 -6.04
C ALA A 265 -8.81 11.81 -7.48
N ILE A 266 -9.04 10.89 -8.42
CA ILE A 266 -9.39 11.22 -9.81
C ILE A 266 -10.72 11.97 -9.88
N TRP A 267 -11.77 11.50 -9.17
CA TRP A 267 -13.07 12.18 -9.10
C TRP A 267 -13.02 13.50 -8.33
N ALA A 268 -12.11 13.65 -7.36
CA ALA A 268 -11.90 14.88 -6.62
C ALA A 268 -11.35 16.02 -7.48
N GLY A 269 -10.62 15.73 -8.57
CA GLY A 269 -10.03 16.73 -9.44
C GLY A 269 -11.08 17.63 -10.11
N SER A 270 -10.78 18.92 -10.26
CA SER A 270 -11.71 19.92 -10.84
C SER A 270 -11.96 19.75 -12.34
N SER A 271 -11.08 19.05 -13.05
CA SER A 271 -11.23 18.72 -14.48
C SER A 271 -10.51 17.43 -14.84
N ASN A 272 -10.80 16.87 -16.03
CA ASN A 272 -10.09 15.70 -16.55
C ASN A 272 -8.59 15.95 -16.68
N GLN A 273 -8.19 17.17 -17.06
CA GLN A 273 -6.79 17.55 -17.18
C GLN A 273 -6.09 17.61 -15.82
N VAL A 274 -6.76 18.17 -14.80
CA VAL A 274 -6.25 18.23 -13.43
C VAL A 274 -6.07 16.83 -12.85
N ALA A 275 -7.06 15.96 -13.00
CA ALA A 275 -7.00 14.57 -12.55
C ALA A 275 -5.87 13.80 -13.24
N ARG A 276 -5.75 13.93 -14.57
CA ARG A 276 -4.67 13.33 -15.36
C ARG A 276 -3.28 13.79 -14.89
N LYS A 277 -3.07 15.11 -14.78
CA LYS A 277 -1.79 15.68 -14.33
C LYS A 277 -1.44 15.23 -12.91
N GLY A 278 -2.41 15.15 -11.99
CA GLY A 278 -2.19 14.68 -10.63
C GLY A 278 -1.73 13.22 -10.58
N ALA A 279 -2.35 12.33 -11.35
CA ALA A 279 -1.94 10.92 -11.43
C ALA A 279 -0.56 10.76 -12.10
N LEU A 280 -0.27 11.52 -13.18
CA LEU A 280 1.04 11.50 -13.86
C LEU A 280 2.16 12.03 -12.94
N LEU A 281 1.88 13.06 -12.14
CA LEU A 281 2.80 13.55 -11.14
C LEU A 281 3.10 12.47 -10.08
N SER A 282 2.08 11.74 -9.65
CA SER A 282 2.26 10.59 -8.74
C SER A 282 3.10 9.48 -9.39
N ALA A 283 2.89 9.20 -10.67
CA ALA A 283 3.67 8.21 -11.40
C ALA A 283 5.18 8.50 -11.41
N LEU A 284 5.54 9.78 -11.55
CA LEU A 284 6.93 10.23 -11.54
C LEU A 284 7.54 10.20 -10.13
N MET A 285 6.75 10.59 -9.12
CA MET A 285 7.27 10.82 -7.78
C MET A 285 7.27 9.57 -6.89
N ILE A 286 6.54 8.50 -7.19
CA ILE A 286 6.50 7.32 -6.33
C ILE A 286 7.75 6.44 -6.44
N PRO A 287 8.25 6.04 -7.64
CA PRO A 287 9.36 5.10 -7.75
C PRO A 287 10.67 5.54 -7.06
N PRO A 288 11.09 6.83 -7.11
CA PRO A 288 12.35 7.25 -6.48
C PRO A 288 12.40 7.06 -4.96
N VAL A 289 11.27 7.18 -4.26
CA VAL A 289 11.23 6.98 -2.80
C VAL A 289 11.58 5.56 -2.40
N GLY A 290 11.19 4.57 -3.20
CA GLY A 290 11.56 3.17 -2.97
C GLY A 290 13.07 2.93 -3.02
N ILE A 291 13.78 3.66 -3.87
CA ILE A 291 15.25 3.53 -4.01
C ILE A 291 15.95 3.82 -2.67
N ALA A 292 15.54 4.88 -1.96
CA ALA A 292 16.12 5.19 -0.65
C ALA A 292 15.90 4.06 0.38
N GLY A 293 14.69 3.49 0.40
CA GLY A 293 14.39 2.32 1.25
C GLY A 293 15.24 1.09 0.91
N ILE A 294 15.51 0.87 -0.38
CA ILE A 294 16.38 -0.22 -0.85
C ILE A 294 17.82 -0.04 -0.37
N PHE A 295 18.40 1.15 -0.55
CA PHE A 295 19.74 1.42 -0.07
C PHE A 295 19.87 1.24 1.45
N ILE A 296 18.89 1.72 2.22
CA ILE A 296 18.85 1.53 3.67
C ILE A 296 18.74 0.03 4.01
N GLY A 297 17.86 -0.71 3.34
CA GLY A 297 17.69 -2.15 3.59
C GLY A 297 18.95 -2.95 3.33
N ILE A 298 19.61 -2.73 2.19
CA ILE A 298 20.87 -3.39 1.81
C ILE A 298 21.99 -3.00 2.77
N PHE A 299 22.12 -1.72 3.12
CA PHE A 299 23.10 -1.24 4.09
C PHE A 299 22.90 -1.89 5.46
N MET A 300 21.66 -1.93 5.94
CA MET A 300 21.36 -2.55 7.24
C MET A 300 21.61 -4.06 7.23
N ARG A 301 21.52 -4.74 6.08
CA ARG A 301 21.88 -6.16 5.98
C ARG A 301 23.34 -6.42 6.32
N THR A 302 24.24 -5.49 6.02
CA THR A 302 25.65 -5.60 6.37
C THR A 302 25.97 -5.27 7.83
N HIS A 303 24.99 -4.77 8.60
CA HIS A 303 25.18 -4.30 9.98
C HIS A 303 24.26 -4.97 11.00
N CYS A 304 23.28 -5.75 10.55
CA CYS A 304 22.26 -6.32 11.43
C CYS A 304 22.01 -7.81 11.17
N ILE A 305 21.54 -8.47 12.21
CA ILE A 305 21.09 -9.86 12.21
C ILE A 305 19.74 -9.94 12.94
N THR A 306 18.85 -10.84 12.53
CA THR A 306 17.57 -11.04 13.21
C THR A 306 17.66 -12.10 14.30
N THR A 307 16.82 -11.99 15.34
CA THR A 307 16.70 -13.01 16.40
C THR A 307 16.43 -14.40 15.81
N ALA A 308 15.61 -14.49 14.75
CA ALA A 308 15.33 -15.76 14.07
C ALA A 308 16.58 -16.37 13.40
N GLU A 309 17.42 -15.55 12.77
CA GLU A 309 18.69 -16.01 12.17
C GLU A 309 19.69 -16.46 13.24
N ILE A 310 19.79 -15.73 14.36
CA ILE A 310 20.60 -16.13 15.52
C ILE A 310 20.18 -17.51 16.01
N GLN A 311 18.89 -17.71 16.22
CA GLN A 311 18.37 -19.02 16.66
C GLN A 311 18.67 -20.15 15.65
N ALA A 312 18.53 -19.88 14.35
CA ALA A 312 18.82 -20.85 13.30
C ALA A 312 20.32 -21.21 13.25
N ILE A 313 21.23 -20.23 13.38
CA ILE A 313 22.68 -20.43 13.43
C ILE A 313 23.06 -21.27 14.67
N LEU A 314 22.52 -20.94 15.84
CA LEU A 314 22.77 -21.68 17.09
C LEU A 314 22.21 -23.10 17.01
N ALA A 315 21.02 -23.30 16.43
CA ALA A 315 20.44 -24.63 16.21
C ALA A 315 21.29 -25.50 15.26
N ALA A 316 22.00 -24.87 14.31
CA ALA A 316 22.98 -25.55 13.46
C ALA A 316 24.35 -25.82 14.14
N GLY A 317 24.52 -25.48 15.42
CA GLY A 317 25.76 -25.62 16.16
C GLY A 317 26.87 -24.67 15.72
N GLN A 318 26.53 -23.56 15.08
CA GLN A 318 27.50 -22.60 14.52
C GLN A 318 27.60 -21.35 15.38
N ALA A 319 28.71 -20.61 15.24
CA ALA A 319 28.91 -19.34 15.95
C ALA A 319 28.23 -18.18 15.25
N VAL A 320 27.54 -17.34 16.03
CA VAL A 320 26.90 -16.11 15.52
C VAL A 320 27.99 -15.09 15.17
N PRO A 321 27.93 -14.44 13.99
CA PRO A 321 28.86 -13.37 13.62
C PRO A 321 28.83 -12.24 14.66
N ALA A 322 30.03 -11.81 15.10
CA ALA A 322 30.15 -10.71 16.06
C ALA A 322 29.98 -9.33 15.39
N GLY A 323 29.60 -8.32 16.19
CA GLY A 323 29.54 -6.93 15.73
C GLY A 323 28.26 -6.52 14.99
N LEU A 324 27.29 -7.44 14.83
CA LEU A 324 25.99 -7.12 14.21
C LEU A 324 24.99 -6.69 15.27
N VAL A 325 24.14 -5.73 14.91
CA VAL A 325 23.01 -5.29 15.75
C VAL A 325 21.86 -6.29 15.62
N GLU A 326 21.38 -6.79 16.77
CA GLU A 326 20.24 -7.69 16.77
C GLU A 326 18.92 -6.92 16.54
N LEU A 327 18.10 -7.45 15.66
CA LEU A 327 16.74 -6.99 15.39
C LEU A 327 15.74 -8.08 15.75
N ALA A 328 14.69 -7.74 16.49
CA ALA A 328 13.64 -8.70 16.82
C ALA A 328 12.93 -9.23 15.55
N ASN A 329 12.78 -8.38 14.53
CA ASN A 329 12.26 -8.75 13.22
C ASN A 329 12.71 -7.74 12.15
N THR A 330 12.57 -8.12 10.89
CA THR A 330 13.01 -7.31 9.74
C THR A 330 12.18 -6.03 9.53
N ALA A 331 11.00 -5.88 10.11
CA ALA A 331 10.24 -4.62 10.04
C ALA A 331 10.93 -3.49 10.83
N GLN A 332 11.85 -3.82 11.75
CA GLN A 332 12.64 -2.86 12.50
C GLN A 332 13.85 -2.29 11.73
N VAL A 333 14.15 -2.79 10.53
CA VAL A 333 15.32 -2.40 9.73
C VAL A 333 15.40 -0.88 9.53
N PHE A 334 14.35 -0.24 9.02
CA PHE A 334 14.36 1.20 8.80
C PHE A 334 14.38 2.00 10.12
N PRO A 335 13.52 1.72 11.11
CA PRO A 335 13.62 2.38 12.42
C PRO A 335 14.99 2.23 13.10
N ALA A 336 15.60 1.05 13.04
CA ALA A 336 16.93 0.82 13.59
C ALA A 336 18.00 1.67 12.88
N PHE A 337 17.97 1.74 11.54
CA PHE A 337 18.85 2.64 10.78
C PHE A 337 18.76 4.09 11.30
N VAL A 338 17.55 4.57 11.51
CA VAL A 338 17.31 5.94 11.98
C VAL A 338 17.95 6.17 13.35
N ILE A 339 17.76 5.22 14.27
CA ILE A 339 18.29 5.35 15.65
C ILE A 339 19.81 5.26 15.72
N HIS A 340 20.41 4.41 14.88
CA HIS A 340 21.86 4.13 14.98
C HIS A 340 22.72 5.06 14.12
N TYR A 341 22.19 5.55 13.00
CA TYR A 341 23.00 6.24 11.99
C TYR A 341 22.60 7.71 11.73
N MET A 342 21.38 8.12 12.11
CA MET A 342 20.95 9.51 11.91
C MET A 342 21.27 10.41 13.12
N PRO A 343 21.58 11.70 12.91
CA PRO A 343 21.66 12.68 13.99
C PRO A 343 20.34 12.72 14.77
N ARG A 344 20.38 12.85 16.09
CA ARG A 344 19.23 12.66 17.01
C ARG A 344 17.96 13.43 16.61
N LEU A 345 18.06 14.72 16.28
CA LEU A 345 16.90 15.51 15.88
C LEU A 345 16.34 15.04 14.55
N MET A 346 17.21 14.81 13.55
CA MET A 346 16.82 14.28 12.26
C MET A 346 16.22 12.87 12.37
N GLY A 347 16.78 12.04 13.24
CA GLY A 347 16.22 10.73 13.57
C GLY A 347 14.80 10.84 14.09
N GLY A 348 14.54 11.78 15.01
CA GLY A 348 13.19 12.05 15.50
C GLY A 348 12.23 12.51 14.40
N ILE A 349 12.65 13.46 13.56
CA ILE A 349 11.86 13.92 12.40
C ILE A 349 11.58 12.74 11.45
N THR A 350 12.57 11.89 11.21
CA THR A 350 12.42 10.71 10.35
C THR A 350 11.43 9.72 10.92
N LEU A 351 11.53 9.36 12.20
CA LEU A 351 10.58 8.47 12.86
C LEU A 351 9.15 9.03 12.83
N GLY A 352 9.00 10.32 13.12
CA GLY A 352 7.72 11.02 12.98
C GLY A 352 7.18 10.97 11.56
N THR A 353 8.03 11.21 10.55
CA THR A 353 7.65 11.14 9.13
C THR A 353 7.24 9.72 8.71
N LEU A 354 7.97 8.69 9.12
CA LEU A 354 7.59 7.30 8.87
C LEU A 354 6.26 6.97 9.54
N LEU A 355 6.06 7.38 10.79
CA LEU A 355 4.81 7.14 11.51
C LEU A 355 3.62 7.79 10.81
N ILE A 356 3.68 9.07 10.44
CA ILE A 356 2.59 9.71 9.71
C ILE A 356 2.40 9.14 8.30
N THR A 357 3.45 8.59 7.72
CA THR A 357 3.40 7.91 6.41
C THR A 357 2.57 6.65 6.50
N VAL A 358 2.78 5.84 7.51
CA VAL A 358 2.00 4.64 7.78
C VAL A 358 0.56 4.98 8.16
N VAL A 359 0.39 5.94 9.07
CA VAL A 359 -0.92 6.44 9.52
C VAL A 359 -1.74 6.95 8.32
N GLY A 360 -1.15 7.79 7.47
CA GLY A 360 -1.84 8.31 6.28
C GLY A 360 -2.25 7.22 5.29
N GLY A 361 -1.42 6.19 5.12
CA GLY A 361 -1.76 5.01 4.30
C GLY A 361 -2.94 4.23 4.85
N GLY A 362 -2.90 3.86 6.13
CA GLY A 362 -3.99 3.13 6.81
C GLY A 362 -5.28 3.92 6.85
N SER A 363 -5.20 5.21 7.13
CA SER A 363 -6.34 6.13 7.15
C SER A 363 -7.01 6.25 5.78
N GLY A 364 -6.23 6.46 4.71
CA GLY A 364 -6.77 6.57 3.35
C GLY A 364 -7.42 5.28 2.86
N LEU A 365 -6.83 4.13 3.18
CA LEU A 365 -7.39 2.83 2.83
C LEU A 365 -8.67 2.52 3.62
N SER A 366 -8.71 2.81 4.91
CA SER A 366 -9.91 2.62 5.73
C SER A 366 -11.06 3.54 5.28
N LEU A 367 -10.77 4.76 4.83
CA LEU A 367 -11.74 5.64 4.17
C LEU A 367 -12.28 4.99 2.89
N GLY A 368 -11.42 4.39 2.07
CA GLY A 368 -11.83 3.69 0.86
C GLY A 368 -12.80 2.54 1.14
N VAL A 369 -12.50 1.69 2.13
CA VAL A 369 -13.40 0.62 2.58
C VAL A 369 -14.73 1.18 3.09
N ALA A 370 -14.68 2.21 3.94
CA ALA A 370 -15.87 2.80 4.50
C ALA A 370 -16.76 3.44 3.43
N THR A 371 -16.18 4.09 2.43
CA THR A 371 -16.90 4.65 1.29
C THR A 371 -17.63 3.55 0.50
N ILE A 372 -16.95 2.43 0.19
CA ILE A 372 -17.56 1.28 -0.50
C ILE A 372 -18.71 0.71 0.33
N ILE A 373 -18.49 0.43 1.62
CA ILE A 373 -19.51 -0.16 2.48
C ILE A 373 -20.73 0.76 2.60
N VAL A 374 -20.52 2.04 2.86
CA VAL A 374 -21.65 2.95 3.07
C VAL A 374 -22.35 3.28 1.75
N GLN A 375 -21.63 3.71 0.71
CA GLN A 375 -22.25 4.19 -0.54
C GLN A 375 -22.71 3.02 -1.44
N ASP A 376 -21.97 1.93 -1.53
CA ASP A 376 -22.29 0.84 -2.45
C ASP A 376 -23.12 -0.28 -1.81
N LEU A 377 -23.12 -0.45 -0.48
CA LEU A 377 -23.91 -1.48 0.19
C LEU A 377 -25.10 -0.87 0.97
N ILE A 378 -24.86 0.11 1.85
CA ILE A 378 -25.88 0.62 2.77
C ILE A 378 -26.85 1.60 2.05
N GLU A 379 -26.32 2.63 1.36
CA GLU A 379 -27.15 3.63 0.71
C GLU A 379 -28.00 3.08 -0.43
N LYS A 380 -27.50 2.09 -1.17
CA LYS A 380 -28.30 1.42 -2.21
C LYS A 380 -29.51 0.70 -1.65
N ARG A 381 -29.48 0.28 -0.38
CA ARG A 381 -30.60 -0.31 0.33
C ARG A 381 -31.49 0.73 1.00
N PHE A 382 -30.87 1.80 1.52
CA PHE A 382 -31.52 2.87 2.29
C PHE A 382 -31.23 4.22 1.66
N GLN A 383 -31.85 4.51 0.51
CA GLN A 383 -31.58 5.72 -0.29
C GLN A 383 -31.84 7.05 0.46
N ALA A 384 -32.69 7.03 1.49
CA ALA A 384 -32.95 8.17 2.35
C ALA A 384 -31.72 8.67 3.16
N LEU A 385 -30.69 7.86 3.27
CA LEU A 385 -29.45 8.21 3.99
C LEU A 385 -28.56 9.13 3.16
N LYS A 386 -28.66 9.10 1.84
CA LYS A 386 -27.78 9.82 0.93
C LYS A 386 -27.84 11.34 1.15
N GLY A 387 -26.67 11.96 1.32
CA GLY A 387 -26.53 13.40 1.57
C GLY A 387 -26.88 13.86 2.99
N THR A 388 -27.20 12.94 3.90
CA THR A 388 -27.56 13.26 5.28
C THR A 388 -26.35 13.30 6.21
N LYS A 389 -26.51 13.89 7.41
CA LYS A 389 -25.50 13.81 8.48
C LYS A 389 -25.26 12.36 8.94
N MET A 390 -26.26 11.49 8.81
CA MET A 390 -26.17 10.08 9.16
C MET A 390 -25.21 9.33 8.22
N GLU A 391 -25.19 9.62 6.91
CA GLU A 391 -24.21 9.07 5.97
C GLU A 391 -22.77 9.31 6.47
N LEU A 392 -22.45 10.55 6.81
CA LEU A 392 -21.12 10.91 7.32
C LEU A 392 -20.80 10.18 8.63
N THR A 393 -21.78 10.02 9.53
CA THR A 393 -21.61 9.28 10.80
C THR A 393 -21.35 7.80 10.53
N LEU A 394 -22.06 7.20 9.59
CA LEU A 394 -21.85 5.79 9.18
C LEU A 394 -20.46 5.59 8.56
N ILE A 395 -19.99 6.51 7.70
CA ILE A 395 -18.63 6.41 7.13
C ILE A 395 -17.60 6.44 8.26
N ARG A 396 -17.71 7.36 9.21
CA ARG A 396 -16.79 7.46 10.37
C ARG A 396 -16.83 6.24 11.26
N GLY A 397 -18.02 5.73 11.57
CA GLY A 397 -18.20 4.50 12.36
C GLY A 397 -17.61 3.27 11.65
N THR A 398 -17.79 3.16 10.34
CA THR A 398 -17.21 2.08 9.53
C THR A 398 -15.67 2.15 9.52
N ILE A 399 -15.08 3.34 9.44
CA ILE A 399 -13.62 3.51 9.56
C ILE A 399 -13.13 2.96 10.90
N ALA A 400 -13.78 3.34 12.02
CA ALA A 400 -13.40 2.87 13.34
C ALA A 400 -13.52 1.34 13.46
N MET A 401 -14.60 0.77 12.95
CA MET A 401 -14.83 -0.69 12.94
C MET A 401 -13.75 -1.44 12.14
N VAL A 402 -13.41 -0.95 10.94
CA VAL A 402 -12.38 -1.56 10.08
C VAL A 402 -11.01 -1.53 10.76
N LEU A 403 -10.67 -0.42 11.40
CA LEU A 403 -9.41 -0.28 12.13
C LEU A 403 -9.36 -1.18 13.37
N LEU A 404 -10.43 -1.29 14.14
CA LEU A 404 -10.51 -2.21 15.28
C LEU A 404 -10.34 -3.67 14.84
N LEU A 405 -11.07 -4.08 13.80
CA LEU A 405 -10.96 -5.42 13.26
C LEU A 405 -9.54 -5.72 12.77
N SER A 406 -8.85 -4.74 12.18
CA SER A 406 -7.47 -4.94 11.72
C SER A 406 -6.47 -5.19 12.84
N VAL A 407 -6.65 -4.60 14.05
CA VAL A 407 -5.81 -4.93 15.22
C VAL A 407 -6.08 -6.35 15.69
N VAL A 408 -7.35 -6.76 15.77
CA VAL A 408 -7.70 -8.13 16.19
C VAL A 408 -7.04 -9.16 15.27
N VAL A 409 -7.12 -8.96 13.95
CA VAL A 409 -6.47 -9.85 12.97
C VAL A 409 -4.96 -9.79 13.06
N MET A 410 -4.37 -8.59 13.25
CA MET A 410 -2.92 -8.42 13.41
C MET A 410 -2.38 -9.25 14.59
N LEU A 411 -3.08 -9.29 15.71
CA LEU A 411 -2.64 -10.05 16.90
C LEU A 411 -2.61 -11.57 16.67
N SER A 412 -3.37 -12.06 15.69
CA SER A 412 -3.37 -13.48 15.30
C SER A 412 -2.41 -13.80 14.13
N THR A 413 -1.82 -12.77 13.48
CA THR A 413 -0.95 -12.94 12.30
C THR A 413 0.50 -12.77 12.71
N GLN A 414 1.30 -13.85 12.63
CA GLN A 414 2.73 -13.80 12.94
C GLN A 414 3.59 -13.63 11.69
N SER A 415 4.66 -12.83 11.80
CA SER A 415 5.84 -12.73 10.92
C SER A 415 5.62 -12.79 9.39
N THR A 416 4.74 -11.93 8.84
CA THR A 416 4.59 -11.79 7.40
C THR A 416 5.31 -10.53 6.89
N PHE A 417 5.91 -10.61 5.69
CA PHE A 417 6.44 -9.41 5.04
C PHE A 417 5.30 -8.42 4.75
N ILE A 418 5.47 -7.18 5.19
CA ILE A 418 4.49 -6.10 5.02
C ILE A 418 4.11 -5.93 3.54
N ASN A 419 5.09 -6.04 2.64
CA ASN A 419 4.86 -5.90 1.20
C ASN A 419 4.12 -7.11 0.60
N ASP A 420 4.26 -8.31 1.13
CA ASP A 420 3.51 -9.47 0.62
C ASP A 420 2.02 -9.34 0.93
N LEU A 421 1.64 -8.79 2.10
CA LEU A 421 0.26 -8.39 2.36
C LEU A 421 -0.23 -7.33 1.36
N GLY A 422 0.64 -6.39 0.98
CA GLY A 422 0.35 -5.38 -0.02
C GLY A 422 0.11 -5.97 -1.41
N PHE A 423 0.98 -6.84 -1.87
CA PHE A 423 0.85 -7.50 -3.17
C PHE A 423 -0.41 -8.37 -3.22
N LEU A 424 -0.70 -9.14 -2.17
CA LEU A 424 -1.92 -9.92 -2.06
C LEU A 424 -3.18 -9.04 -2.13
N SER A 425 -3.19 -7.97 -1.35
CA SER A 425 -4.29 -7.02 -1.31
C SER A 425 -4.54 -6.35 -2.66
N MET A 426 -3.47 -5.91 -3.34
CA MET A 426 -3.56 -5.29 -4.66
C MET A 426 -4.02 -6.30 -5.72
N GLY A 427 -3.51 -7.54 -5.67
CA GLY A 427 -3.92 -8.62 -6.56
C GLY A 427 -5.39 -9.00 -6.41
N LEU A 428 -5.89 -9.09 -5.17
CA LEU A 428 -7.31 -9.36 -4.92
C LEU A 428 -8.22 -8.26 -5.48
N ARG A 429 -7.88 -6.99 -5.27
CA ARG A 429 -8.65 -5.87 -5.85
C ARG A 429 -8.62 -5.88 -7.38
N ALA A 430 -7.44 -6.12 -7.95
CA ALA A 430 -7.27 -6.22 -9.40
C ALA A 430 -8.14 -7.33 -9.99
N SER A 431 -8.18 -8.50 -9.36
CA SER A 431 -8.97 -9.65 -9.82
C SER A 431 -10.48 -9.39 -9.80
N VAL A 432 -10.98 -8.54 -8.89
CA VAL A 432 -12.40 -8.17 -8.80
C VAL A 432 -12.76 -7.08 -9.81
N ILE A 433 -11.93 -6.05 -9.93
CA ILE A 433 -12.33 -4.75 -10.50
C ILE A 433 -11.76 -4.51 -11.89
N PHE A 434 -10.49 -4.88 -12.14
CA PHE A 434 -9.75 -4.40 -13.31
C PHE A 434 -10.45 -4.70 -14.64
N ILE A 435 -10.68 -5.98 -14.93
CA ILE A 435 -11.30 -6.39 -16.20
C ILE A 435 -12.77 -5.95 -16.28
N PRO A 436 -13.64 -6.18 -15.25
CA PRO A 436 -15.02 -5.71 -15.30
C PRO A 436 -15.15 -4.19 -15.48
N THR A 437 -14.33 -3.39 -14.78
CA THR A 437 -14.37 -1.92 -14.94
C THR A 437 -13.89 -1.50 -16.33
N GLY A 438 -12.81 -2.09 -16.83
CA GLY A 438 -12.35 -1.83 -18.20
C GLY A 438 -13.46 -2.10 -19.21
N CYS A 439 -14.10 -3.25 -19.15
CA CYS A 439 -15.24 -3.57 -20.03
C CYS A 439 -16.43 -2.62 -19.81
N ALA A 440 -16.72 -2.21 -18.59
CA ALA A 440 -17.79 -1.26 -18.30
C ALA A 440 -17.53 0.14 -18.92
N LEU A 441 -16.28 0.57 -18.96
CA LEU A 441 -15.91 1.87 -19.51
C LEU A 441 -15.86 1.89 -21.05
N TRP A 442 -15.33 0.82 -21.67
CA TRP A 442 -15.06 0.82 -23.12
C TRP A 442 -15.97 -0.10 -23.95
N LEU A 443 -16.66 -1.06 -23.31
CA LEU A 443 -17.57 -2.02 -23.97
C LEU A 443 -18.99 -1.91 -23.40
N LYS A 444 -19.48 -0.67 -23.21
CA LYS A 444 -20.78 -0.38 -22.59
C LYS A 444 -21.92 -1.18 -23.27
N GLY A 445 -22.69 -1.92 -22.48
CA GLY A 445 -23.85 -2.68 -22.94
C GLY A 445 -23.54 -3.94 -23.77
N LYS A 446 -22.26 -4.22 -24.08
CA LYS A 446 -21.89 -5.36 -24.94
C LYS A 446 -21.71 -6.69 -24.18
N ILE A 447 -21.71 -6.67 -22.85
CA ILE A 447 -21.51 -7.86 -22.02
C ILE A 447 -22.66 -7.98 -21.02
N GLY A 448 -23.28 -9.16 -20.96
CA GLY A 448 -24.40 -9.41 -20.06
C GLY A 448 -23.98 -9.50 -18.59
N SER A 449 -24.90 -9.15 -17.69
CA SER A 449 -24.67 -9.09 -16.23
C SER A 449 -24.23 -10.41 -15.60
N VAL A 450 -24.65 -11.54 -16.14
CA VAL A 450 -24.27 -12.87 -15.65
C VAL A 450 -22.77 -13.09 -15.82
N TRP A 451 -22.23 -12.80 -17.01
CA TRP A 451 -20.80 -12.95 -17.31
C TRP A 451 -19.93 -12.05 -16.44
N ALA A 452 -20.34 -10.79 -16.24
CA ALA A 452 -19.64 -9.88 -15.36
C ALA A 452 -19.63 -10.37 -13.90
N ARG A 453 -20.76 -10.86 -13.38
CA ARG A 453 -20.84 -11.45 -12.03
C ARG A 453 -19.95 -12.68 -11.89
N THR A 454 -19.95 -13.56 -12.89
CA THR A 454 -19.06 -14.72 -12.90
C THR A 454 -17.60 -14.32 -12.86
N ALA A 455 -17.17 -13.32 -13.65
CA ALA A 455 -15.79 -12.83 -13.63
C ALA A 455 -15.41 -12.22 -12.27
N ILE A 456 -16.29 -11.40 -11.66
CA ILE A 456 -16.09 -10.76 -10.36
C ILE A 456 -15.92 -11.79 -9.23
N ILE A 457 -16.54 -12.97 -9.34
CA ILE A 457 -16.41 -14.06 -8.36
C ILE A 457 -15.21 -14.95 -8.69
N ALA A 458 -15.07 -15.40 -9.93
CA ALA A 458 -14.04 -16.36 -10.34
C ALA A 458 -12.63 -15.78 -10.20
N GLY A 459 -12.44 -14.49 -10.51
CA GLY A 459 -11.14 -13.82 -10.39
C GLY A 459 -10.53 -13.93 -8.99
N PRO A 460 -11.15 -13.36 -7.96
CA PRO A 460 -10.61 -13.41 -6.59
C PRO A 460 -10.58 -14.82 -6.01
N LEU A 461 -11.52 -15.70 -6.36
CA LEU A 461 -11.44 -17.12 -5.98
C LEU A 461 -10.17 -17.77 -6.49
N THR A 462 -9.77 -17.50 -7.74
CA THR A 462 -8.50 -17.99 -8.30
C THR A 462 -7.31 -17.49 -7.50
N VAL A 463 -7.29 -16.20 -7.11
CA VAL A 463 -6.22 -15.64 -6.27
C VAL A 463 -6.19 -16.30 -4.90
N ILE A 464 -7.32 -16.48 -4.25
CA ILE A 464 -7.42 -17.11 -2.93
C ILE A 464 -6.96 -18.57 -2.99
N VAL A 465 -7.48 -19.34 -3.92
CA VAL A 465 -7.11 -20.76 -4.10
C VAL A 465 -5.62 -20.90 -4.40
N GLY A 466 -5.08 -20.10 -5.32
CA GLY A 466 -3.65 -20.15 -5.66
C GLY A 466 -2.74 -19.83 -4.48
N ASN A 467 -3.13 -18.87 -3.61
CA ASN A 467 -2.38 -18.57 -2.39
C ASN A 467 -2.51 -19.69 -1.35
N LEU A 468 -3.69 -20.27 -1.16
CA LEU A 468 -3.89 -21.39 -0.23
C LEU A 468 -3.11 -22.64 -0.67
N LEU A 469 -3.09 -22.93 -1.95
CA LEU A 469 -2.33 -24.03 -2.53
C LEU A 469 -0.83 -23.71 -2.70
N LYS A 470 -0.40 -22.51 -2.30
CA LYS A 470 1.00 -22.06 -2.36
C LYS A 470 1.63 -22.24 -3.76
N TRP A 471 0.95 -21.81 -4.81
CA TRP A 471 1.49 -21.88 -6.17
C TRP A 471 2.87 -21.19 -6.24
N SER A 472 3.78 -21.77 -7.02
CA SER A 472 5.13 -21.25 -7.21
C SER A 472 5.20 -19.90 -7.96
N PHE A 473 4.09 -19.47 -8.55
CA PHE A 473 3.94 -18.20 -9.27
C PHE A 473 2.77 -17.38 -8.70
N ASN A 474 2.71 -16.10 -9.06
CA ASN A 474 1.64 -15.22 -8.57
C ASN A 474 0.27 -15.63 -9.18
N PRO A 475 -0.71 -16.01 -8.37
CA PRO A 475 -2.03 -16.45 -8.85
C PRO A 475 -2.79 -15.41 -9.67
N LEU A 476 -2.42 -14.13 -9.61
CA LEU A 476 -3.04 -13.06 -10.37
C LEU A 476 -2.94 -13.29 -11.88
N PHE A 477 -1.88 -13.92 -12.39
CA PHE A 477 -1.74 -14.23 -13.82
C PHE A 477 -2.90 -15.09 -14.31
N ILE A 478 -3.21 -16.17 -13.61
CA ILE A 478 -4.35 -17.04 -13.96
C ILE A 478 -5.67 -16.30 -13.74
N SER A 479 -5.80 -15.55 -12.64
CA SER A 479 -7.02 -14.80 -12.32
C SER A 479 -7.41 -13.81 -13.43
N ILE A 480 -6.46 -13.04 -13.94
CA ILE A 480 -6.71 -12.11 -15.07
C ILE A 480 -7.10 -12.88 -16.33
N GLY A 481 -6.41 -14.00 -16.62
CA GLY A 481 -6.78 -14.89 -17.74
C GLY A 481 -8.22 -15.40 -17.62
N VAL A 482 -8.61 -15.90 -16.45
CA VAL A 482 -9.98 -16.37 -16.17
C VAL A 482 -10.99 -15.24 -16.37
N CYS A 483 -10.74 -14.05 -15.80
CA CYS A 483 -11.62 -12.89 -15.98
C CYS A 483 -11.77 -12.50 -17.44
N LEU A 484 -10.65 -12.45 -18.20
CA LEU A 484 -10.66 -12.14 -19.64
C LEU A 484 -11.49 -13.16 -20.43
N ILE A 485 -11.26 -14.46 -20.23
CA ILE A 485 -11.98 -15.53 -20.92
C ILE A 485 -13.48 -15.40 -20.65
N VAL A 486 -13.89 -15.27 -19.38
CA VAL A 486 -15.31 -15.15 -18.99
C VAL A 486 -15.95 -13.93 -19.65
N MET A 487 -15.28 -12.76 -19.62
CA MET A 487 -15.83 -11.55 -20.22
C MET A 487 -15.86 -11.62 -21.76
N MET A 488 -14.89 -12.26 -22.39
CA MET A 488 -14.90 -12.52 -23.84
C MET A 488 -16.04 -13.47 -24.25
N MET A 489 -16.27 -14.55 -23.49
CA MET A 489 -17.43 -15.42 -23.70
C MET A 489 -18.75 -14.63 -23.63
N GLY A 490 -18.86 -13.72 -22.65
CA GLY A 490 -20.00 -12.81 -22.52
C GLY A 490 -20.19 -11.88 -23.74
N LEU A 491 -19.09 -11.36 -24.28
CA LEU A 491 -19.11 -10.52 -25.48
C LEU A 491 -19.59 -11.30 -26.73
N VAL A 492 -19.13 -12.53 -26.90
CA VAL A 492 -19.54 -13.41 -28.03
C VAL A 492 -21.00 -13.83 -27.90
N ALA A 493 -21.41 -14.23 -26.67
CA ALA A 493 -22.80 -14.65 -26.41
C ALA A 493 -23.79 -13.51 -26.72
N ASN A 494 -23.47 -12.26 -26.33
CA ASN A 494 -24.37 -11.13 -26.55
C ASN A 494 -24.47 -10.73 -28.06
N LYS A 495 -23.39 -10.88 -28.83
CA LYS A 495 -23.44 -10.68 -30.29
C LYS A 495 -24.41 -11.63 -30.99
N ARG A 496 -24.52 -12.88 -30.54
CA ARG A 496 -25.46 -13.87 -31.10
C ARG A 496 -26.92 -13.51 -30.83
N VAL A 497 -27.22 -12.88 -29.68
CA VAL A 497 -28.58 -12.45 -29.33
C VAL A 497 -29.01 -11.19 -30.10
N THR A 498 -28.07 -10.31 -30.48
CA THR A 498 -28.38 -9.12 -31.28
C THR A 498 -28.36 -9.34 -32.79
N SER A 499 -27.95 -10.51 -33.25
CA SER A 499 -27.93 -10.92 -34.68
C SER A 499 -29.09 -11.87 -35.08
N VAL A 500 -30.00 -12.14 -34.18
CA VAL A 500 -31.32 -12.81 -34.37
C VAL A 500 -32.42 -11.77 -34.15
#